data_2dd37a55e34d6e5fcf3023aebfa87fd5
#
_entry.id   2dd37a55e34d6e5fcf3023aebfa87fd5
#
_cell.length_a   1.000
_cell.length_b   1.000
_cell.length_c   1.000
_cell.angle_alpha   90.00
_cell.angle_beta   90.00
_cell.angle_gamma   90.00
#
_symmetry.space_group_name_H-M   'P 1'
#
loop_
_entity.id
_entity.type
_entity.pdbx_description
1 polymer ?
#
loop_
_entity_poly.entity_id
_entity_poly.type
_entity_poly.pdbx_seq_one_letter_code
_entity_poly.pdbx_strand_id
1 'polypeptide(L)'
;MSHYTPPLQDMQFVLDELVDLHEIAALPGYGEATPDLARAVLEEAGVFASEVIAPLNHSGDIEGVRLEGGQPRMPAGWAQAYARFVEAGWPALSAPEEQGGQNLPGVLAAAVEEMWNSGSVAFGLLSLLSRGAVNVLRHAGSPELQQQYLPRMVSGEWTGTMVLTEPQAGSDLSAVRTRATRQTDGSYRLHGTKIFITYGDHDLVPNVVHLVLALSLIHI
;
A
#
# COMPACT_ATOMS: atom_id res chain seq x y z
N MET A 1 -11.53 -14.15 -19.21
CA MET A 1 -11.72 -13.18 -18.10
C MET A 1 -11.37 -13.90 -16.81
N SER A 2 -10.53 -13.30 -15.99
CA SER A 2 -10.26 -13.84 -14.65
C SER A 2 -11.55 -13.77 -13.84
N HIS A 3 -11.97 -14.89 -13.26
CA HIS A 3 -13.12 -14.94 -12.37
C HIS A 3 -12.59 -15.20 -10.96
N TYR A 4 -12.85 -14.30 -10.03
CA TYR A 4 -12.49 -14.44 -8.63
C TYR A 4 -13.78 -14.45 -7.79
N THR A 5 -13.86 -15.39 -6.87
CA THR A 5 -14.93 -15.45 -5.86
C THR A 5 -14.27 -15.50 -4.50
N PRO A 6 -14.46 -14.48 -3.64
CA PRO A 6 -13.84 -14.46 -2.32
C PRO A 6 -14.44 -15.54 -1.41
N PRO A 7 -13.61 -16.25 -0.61
CA PRO A 7 -14.06 -17.27 0.32
C PRO A 7 -14.55 -16.63 1.63
N LEU A 8 -15.61 -15.81 1.56
CA LEU A 8 -16.10 -14.99 2.67
C LEU A 8 -16.41 -15.79 3.93
N GLN A 9 -16.98 -17.00 3.77
CA GLN A 9 -17.32 -17.86 4.92
C GLN A 9 -16.07 -18.35 5.66
N ASP A 10 -15.03 -18.74 4.90
CA ASP A 10 -13.77 -19.18 5.50
C ASP A 10 -13.03 -18.01 6.17
N MET A 11 -13.01 -16.83 5.53
CA MET A 11 -12.44 -15.63 6.11
C MET A 11 -13.15 -15.21 7.39
N GLN A 12 -14.47 -15.23 7.39
CA GLN A 12 -15.26 -14.93 8.59
C GLN A 12 -14.99 -15.93 9.70
N PHE A 13 -14.96 -17.24 9.39
CA PHE A 13 -14.62 -18.29 10.34
C PHE A 13 -13.24 -18.05 10.98
N VAL A 14 -12.23 -17.70 10.17
CA VAL A 14 -10.89 -17.43 10.70
C VAL A 14 -10.91 -16.22 11.64
N LEU A 15 -11.60 -15.14 11.29
CA LEU A 15 -11.66 -13.94 12.12
C LEU A 15 -12.42 -14.18 13.42
N ASP A 16 -13.52 -14.92 13.38
CA ASP A 16 -14.38 -15.16 14.56
C ASP A 16 -13.82 -16.25 15.47
N GLU A 17 -13.36 -17.39 14.92
CA GLU A 17 -13.05 -18.59 15.69
C GLU A 17 -11.56 -18.81 15.96
N LEU A 18 -10.67 -18.28 15.10
CA LEU A 18 -9.22 -18.49 15.25
C LEU A 18 -8.48 -17.23 15.72
N VAL A 19 -8.90 -16.06 15.25
CA VAL A 19 -8.28 -14.76 15.60
C VAL A 19 -8.97 -14.15 16.83
N ASP A 20 -10.23 -14.49 17.07
CA ASP A 20 -11.09 -13.91 18.10
C ASP A 20 -11.23 -12.39 17.97
N LEU A 21 -11.97 -11.97 16.96
CA LEU A 21 -12.19 -10.54 16.68
C LEU A 21 -12.89 -9.82 17.85
N HIS A 22 -13.64 -10.53 18.70
CA HIS A 22 -14.24 -9.96 19.91
C HIS A 22 -13.18 -9.51 20.93
N GLU A 23 -12.13 -10.30 21.14
CA GLU A 23 -11.02 -9.91 22.01
C GLU A 23 -10.29 -8.70 21.44
N ILE A 24 -10.11 -8.64 20.12
CA ILE A 24 -9.50 -7.49 19.45
C ILE A 24 -10.37 -6.24 19.61
N ALA A 25 -11.68 -6.35 19.40
CA ALA A 25 -12.62 -5.24 19.58
C ALA A 25 -12.66 -4.70 21.03
N ALA A 26 -12.30 -5.54 22.01
CA ALA A 26 -12.22 -5.12 23.41
C ALA A 26 -10.93 -4.30 23.71
N LEU A 27 -9.95 -4.29 22.82
CA LEU A 27 -8.74 -3.48 23.00
C LEU A 27 -9.04 -1.98 22.83
N PRO A 28 -8.33 -1.11 23.56
CA PRO A 28 -8.50 0.34 23.41
C PRO A 28 -8.32 0.81 21.95
N GLY A 29 -9.29 1.55 21.45
CA GLY A 29 -9.29 2.09 20.09
C GLY A 29 -9.93 1.20 19.02
N TYR A 30 -10.33 -0.04 19.33
CA TYR A 30 -10.92 -0.96 18.36
C TYR A 30 -12.41 -1.30 18.62
N GLY A 31 -13.08 -0.56 19.49
CA GLY A 31 -14.47 -0.85 19.87
C GLY A 31 -15.48 -0.84 18.70
N GLU A 32 -15.17 -0.16 17.62
CA GLU A 32 -15.98 -0.15 16.39
C GLU A 32 -15.79 -1.41 15.54
N ALA A 33 -14.73 -2.21 15.76
CA ALA A 33 -14.42 -3.40 14.97
C ALA A 33 -15.30 -4.60 15.37
N THR A 34 -16.62 -4.41 15.35
CA THR A 34 -17.59 -5.45 15.65
C THR A 34 -17.60 -6.54 14.58
N PRO A 35 -18.01 -7.79 14.91
CA PRO A 35 -18.18 -8.85 13.92
C PRO A 35 -19.11 -8.48 12.76
N ASP A 36 -20.16 -7.71 13.02
CA ASP A 36 -21.09 -7.24 11.99
C ASP A 36 -20.42 -6.24 11.05
N LEU A 37 -19.63 -5.29 11.59
CA LEU A 37 -18.85 -4.37 10.75
C LEU A 37 -17.80 -5.15 9.94
N ALA A 38 -17.07 -6.08 10.56
CA ALA A 38 -16.09 -6.90 9.85
C ALA A 38 -16.70 -7.68 8.69
N ARG A 39 -17.88 -8.28 8.90
CA ARG A 39 -18.63 -8.97 7.85
C ARG A 39 -19.00 -8.02 6.70
N ALA A 40 -19.54 -6.85 7.01
CA ALA A 40 -19.89 -5.87 5.99
C ALA A 40 -18.65 -5.40 5.20
N VAL A 41 -17.52 -5.15 5.86
CA VAL A 41 -16.25 -4.81 5.20
C VAL A 41 -15.77 -5.92 4.28
N LEU A 42 -15.83 -7.19 4.72
CA LEU A 42 -15.43 -8.33 3.88
C LEU A 42 -16.36 -8.50 2.66
N GLU A 43 -17.68 -8.33 2.83
CA GLU A 43 -18.63 -8.42 1.74
C GLU A 43 -18.37 -7.35 0.67
N GLU A 44 -18.22 -6.09 1.06
CA GLU A 44 -17.91 -4.98 0.16
C GLU A 44 -16.52 -5.14 -0.50
N ALA A 45 -15.51 -5.56 0.27
CA ALA A 45 -14.19 -5.89 -0.28
C ALA A 45 -14.28 -7.02 -1.31
N GLY A 46 -15.05 -8.05 -1.03
CA GLY A 46 -15.28 -9.17 -1.95
C GLY A 46 -15.91 -8.74 -3.27
N VAL A 47 -16.92 -7.87 -3.21
CA VAL A 47 -17.54 -7.28 -4.41
C VAL A 47 -16.51 -6.46 -5.19
N PHE A 48 -15.75 -5.61 -4.50
CA PHE A 48 -14.73 -4.78 -5.14
C PHE A 48 -13.63 -5.63 -5.79
N ALA A 49 -13.14 -6.66 -5.11
CA ALA A 49 -12.12 -7.57 -5.64
C ALA A 49 -12.63 -8.31 -6.91
N SER A 50 -13.87 -8.79 -6.87
CA SER A 50 -14.45 -9.59 -7.95
C SER A 50 -14.82 -8.75 -9.18
N GLU A 51 -15.43 -7.57 -8.96
CA GLU A 51 -16.02 -6.78 -10.04
C GLU A 51 -15.10 -5.70 -10.59
N VAL A 52 -14.12 -5.23 -9.77
CA VAL A 52 -13.24 -4.12 -10.14
C VAL A 52 -11.82 -4.59 -10.39
N ILE A 53 -11.25 -5.39 -9.46
CA ILE A 53 -9.83 -5.76 -9.52
C ILE A 53 -9.60 -6.97 -10.43
N ALA A 54 -10.35 -8.07 -10.22
CA ALA A 54 -10.12 -9.32 -10.95
C ALA A 54 -10.24 -9.18 -12.48
N PRO A 55 -11.16 -8.38 -13.05
CA PRO A 55 -11.21 -8.16 -14.50
C PRO A 55 -9.93 -7.55 -15.07
N LEU A 56 -9.19 -6.76 -14.28
CA LEU A 56 -7.95 -6.10 -14.71
C LEU A 56 -6.75 -7.05 -14.76
N ASN A 57 -6.81 -8.19 -14.06
CA ASN A 57 -5.66 -9.09 -13.95
C ASN A 57 -5.16 -9.58 -15.32
N HIS A 58 -6.06 -10.15 -16.13
CA HIS A 58 -5.71 -10.68 -17.45
C HIS A 58 -5.47 -9.58 -18.48
N SER A 59 -6.33 -8.56 -18.53
CA SER A 59 -6.18 -7.47 -19.50
C SER A 59 -4.93 -6.65 -19.23
N GLY A 60 -4.62 -6.39 -17.95
CA GLY A 60 -3.41 -5.67 -17.55
C GLY A 60 -2.12 -6.43 -17.87
N ASP A 61 -2.12 -7.77 -17.71
CA ASP A 61 -0.97 -8.61 -18.06
C ASP A 61 -0.68 -8.59 -19.58
N ILE A 62 -1.72 -8.69 -20.41
CA ILE A 62 -1.56 -8.67 -21.87
C ILE A 62 -1.16 -7.28 -22.36
N GLU A 63 -1.79 -6.21 -21.89
CA GLU A 63 -1.50 -4.84 -22.32
C GLU A 63 -0.16 -4.37 -21.79
N GLY A 64 0.13 -4.64 -20.52
CA GLY A 64 1.32 -4.19 -19.81
C GLY A 64 1.39 -2.68 -19.62
N VAL A 65 2.39 -2.23 -18.87
CA VAL A 65 2.71 -0.80 -18.71
C VAL A 65 3.48 -0.33 -19.95
N ARG A 66 3.07 0.80 -20.54
CA ARG A 66 3.75 1.40 -21.69
C ARG A 66 4.52 2.63 -21.30
N LEU A 67 5.64 2.88 -21.93
CA LEU A 67 6.41 4.11 -21.77
C LEU A 67 6.10 5.05 -22.95
N GLU A 68 5.41 6.15 -22.67
CA GLU A 68 5.01 7.14 -23.67
C GLU A 68 5.64 8.50 -23.33
N GLY A 69 6.51 8.99 -24.21
CA GLY A 69 7.22 10.25 -23.96
C GLY A 69 8.06 10.29 -22.67
N GLY A 70 8.55 9.11 -22.22
CA GLY A 70 9.32 8.98 -21.00
C GLY A 70 8.46 8.88 -19.73
N GLN A 71 7.13 8.82 -19.86
CA GLN A 71 6.19 8.64 -18.75
C GLN A 71 5.53 7.27 -18.81
N PRO A 72 5.43 6.53 -17.70
CA PRO A 72 4.70 5.27 -17.67
C PRO A 72 3.20 5.52 -17.84
N ARG A 73 2.55 4.63 -18.58
CA ARG A 73 1.09 4.58 -18.76
C ARG A 73 0.59 3.25 -18.29
N MET A 74 -0.26 3.28 -17.31
CA MET A 74 -0.90 2.06 -16.79
C MET A 74 -1.91 1.50 -17.81
N PRO A 75 -2.19 0.19 -17.76
CA PRO A 75 -3.15 -0.44 -18.65
C PRO A 75 -4.55 0.18 -18.54
N ALA A 76 -5.36 -0.01 -19.57
CA ALA A 76 -6.74 0.49 -19.60
C ALA A 76 -7.55 -0.02 -18.39
N GLY A 77 -8.38 0.84 -17.81
CA GLY A 77 -9.21 0.55 -16.64
C GLY A 77 -8.52 0.73 -15.27
N TRP A 78 -7.17 0.76 -15.21
CA TRP A 78 -6.45 0.87 -13.94
C TRP A 78 -6.70 2.19 -13.23
N ALA A 79 -6.70 3.31 -13.96
CA ALA A 79 -6.97 4.62 -13.37
C ALA A 79 -8.38 4.71 -12.76
N GLN A 80 -9.38 4.16 -13.45
CA GLN A 80 -10.76 4.11 -12.95
C GLN A 80 -10.88 3.20 -11.72
N ALA A 81 -10.21 2.04 -11.73
CA ALA A 81 -10.22 1.13 -10.59
C ALA A 81 -9.54 1.76 -9.37
N TYR A 82 -8.41 2.44 -9.58
CA TYR A 82 -7.73 3.13 -8.49
C TYR A 82 -8.56 4.30 -7.94
N ALA A 83 -9.21 5.10 -8.79
CA ALA A 83 -10.10 6.16 -8.34
C ALA A 83 -11.25 5.61 -7.46
N ARG A 84 -11.89 4.50 -7.89
CA ARG A 84 -12.92 3.82 -7.07
C ARG A 84 -12.36 3.24 -5.77
N PHE A 85 -11.13 2.74 -5.78
CA PHE A 85 -10.43 2.25 -4.60
C PHE A 85 -10.23 3.35 -3.55
N VAL A 86 -9.84 4.53 -3.99
CA VAL A 86 -9.67 5.73 -3.15
C VAL A 86 -11.02 6.25 -2.66
N GLU A 87 -12.01 6.37 -3.55
CA GLU A 87 -13.36 6.86 -3.23
C GLU A 87 -14.05 5.99 -2.17
N ALA A 88 -13.84 4.67 -2.23
CA ALA A 88 -14.37 3.73 -1.24
C ALA A 88 -13.58 3.72 0.09
N GLY A 89 -12.50 4.49 0.22
CA GLY A 89 -11.71 4.63 1.45
C GLY A 89 -10.79 3.45 1.76
N TRP A 90 -10.56 2.52 0.84
CA TRP A 90 -9.73 1.34 1.06
C TRP A 90 -8.29 1.64 1.49
N PRO A 91 -7.59 2.70 0.99
CA PRO A 91 -6.24 3.03 1.44
C PRO A 91 -6.17 3.35 2.93
N ALA A 92 -7.24 3.89 3.50
CA ALA A 92 -7.32 4.41 4.86
C ALA A 92 -7.76 3.38 5.91
N LEU A 93 -8.07 2.14 5.52
CA LEU A 93 -8.77 1.14 6.32
C LEU A 93 -8.16 0.93 7.73
N SER A 94 -6.84 0.77 7.83
CA SER A 94 -6.14 0.50 9.10
C SER A 94 -5.28 1.68 9.60
N ALA A 95 -5.34 2.83 8.94
CA ALA A 95 -4.65 4.01 9.43
C ALA A 95 -5.42 4.63 10.61
N PRO A 96 -4.75 5.29 11.58
CA PRO A 96 -5.42 5.95 12.70
C PRO A 96 -6.34 7.10 12.27
N GLU A 97 -7.38 7.35 13.06
CA GLU A 97 -8.35 8.44 12.81
C GLU A 97 -7.68 9.80 12.74
N GLU A 98 -6.70 10.08 13.61
CA GLU A 98 -5.98 11.36 13.63
C GLU A 98 -5.18 11.63 12.35
N GLN A 99 -4.98 10.60 11.51
CA GLN A 99 -4.35 10.69 10.19
C GLN A 99 -5.36 10.57 9.04
N GLY A 100 -6.66 10.60 9.35
CA GLY A 100 -7.73 10.45 8.38
C GLY A 100 -8.07 9.00 8.03
N GLY A 101 -7.64 8.03 8.86
CA GLY A 101 -7.93 6.62 8.69
C GLY A 101 -9.22 6.16 9.37
N GLN A 102 -9.57 4.90 9.14
CA GLN A 102 -10.75 4.25 9.74
C GLN A 102 -10.42 3.46 11.01
N ASN A 103 -9.14 3.35 11.36
CA ASN A 103 -8.62 2.67 12.55
C ASN A 103 -9.10 1.22 12.73
N LEU A 104 -9.40 0.51 11.64
CA LEU A 104 -9.79 -0.88 11.72
C LEU A 104 -8.57 -1.80 11.99
N PRO A 105 -8.78 -2.95 12.67
CA PRO A 105 -7.70 -3.84 13.04
C PRO A 105 -6.89 -4.33 11.85
N GLY A 106 -5.58 -4.48 12.04
CA GLY A 106 -4.67 -4.98 11.00
C GLY A 106 -5.03 -6.37 10.47
N VAL A 107 -5.68 -7.21 11.28
CA VAL A 107 -6.16 -8.54 10.85
C VAL A 107 -7.29 -8.43 9.83
N LEU A 108 -8.20 -7.47 9.97
CA LEU A 108 -9.24 -7.20 8.99
C LEU A 108 -8.65 -6.62 7.71
N ALA A 109 -7.70 -5.69 7.84
CA ALA A 109 -6.97 -5.16 6.68
C ALA A 109 -6.20 -6.26 5.93
N ALA A 110 -5.62 -7.24 6.63
CA ALA A 110 -4.94 -8.37 6.02
C ALA A 110 -5.90 -9.27 5.21
N ALA A 111 -7.09 -9.56 5.75
CA ALA A 111 -8.12 -10.31 5.03
C ALA A 111 -8.60 -9.59 3.75
N VAL A 112 -8.80 -8.28 3.83
CA VAL A 112 -9.14 -7.44 2.67
C VAL A 112 -8.01 -7.45 1.63
N GLU A 113 -6.75 -7.33 2.04
CA GLU A 113 -5.61 -7.39 1.12
C GLU A 113 -5.41 -8.75 0.48
N GLU A 114 -5.74 -9.83 1.17
CA GLU A 114 -5.78 -11.16 0.55
C GLU A 114 -6.71 -11.17 -0.66
N MET A 115 -7.89 -10.53 -0.56
CA MET A 115 -8.81 -10.41 -1.69
C MET A 115 -8.23 -9.60 -2.85
N TRP A 116 -7.55 -8.46 -2.55
CA TRP A 116 -6.89 -7.66 -3.58
C TRP A 116 -5.83 -8.45 -4.34
N ASN A 117 -4.98 -9.17 -3.61
CA ASN A 117 -3.92 -9.97 -4.21
C ASN A 117 -4.47 -11.21 -4.94
N SER A 118 -5.56 -11.79 -4.47
CA SER A 118 -6.23 -12.92 -5.15
C SER A 118 -6.93 -12.48 -6.43
N GLY A 119 -7.52 -11.28 -6.44
CA GLY A 119 -8.11 -10.68 -7.65
C GLY A 119 -7.05 -10.29 -8.68
N SER A 120 -6.01 -9.58 -8.25
CA SER A 120 -4.84 -9.21 -9.05
C SER A 120 -3.66 -8.84 -8.15
N VAL A 121 -2.63 -9.68 -8.12
CA VAL A 121 -1.38 -9.38 -7.39
C VAL A 121 -0.78 -8.05 -7.85
N ALA A 122 -0.83 -7.76 -9.15
CA ALA A 122 -0.30 -6.50 -9.68
C ALA A 122 -1.01 -5.28 -9.08
N PHE A 123 -2.32 -5.32 -8.89
CA PHE A 123 -3.06 -4.24 -8.20
C PHE A 123 -2.78 -4.22 -6.70
N GLY A 124 -2.79 -5.38 -6.04
CA GLY A 124 -2.57 -5.51 -4.60
C GLY A 124 -1.21 -4.98 -4.14
N LEU A 125 -0.16 -5.13 -4.95
CA LEU A 125 1.18 -4.61 -4.66
C LEU A 125 1.21 -3.08 -4.53
N LEU A 126 0.36 -2.33 -5.24
CA LEU A 126 0.26 -0.88 -5.09
C LEU A 126 -0.18 -0.49 -3.67
N SER A 127 -1.24 -1.14 -3.18
CA SER A 127 -1.75 -0.93 -1.81
C SER A 127 -0.73 -1.34 -0.76
N LEU A 128 -0.14 -2.52 -0.90
CA LEU A 128 0.84 -3.07 0.03
C LEU A 128 2.04 -2.14 0.23
N LEU A 129 2.64 -1.63 -0.85
CA LEU A 129 3.82 -0.77 -0.76
C LEU A 129 3.48 0.60 -0.19
N SER A 130 2.34 1.18 -0.57
CA SER A 130 1.87 2.45 -0.03
C SER A 130 1.62 2.36 1.48
N ARG A 131 0.96 1.30 1.95
CA ARG A 131 0.78 1.03 3.38
C ARG A 131 2.11 0.82 4.12
N GLY A 132 3.05 0.10 3.51
CA GLY A 132 4.40 -0.05 4.05
C GLY A 132 5.10 1.30 4.26
N ALA A 133 5.02 2.19 3.28
CA ALA A 133 5.57 3.53 3.35
C ALA A 133 4.89 4.38 4.44
N VAL A 134 3.56 4.35 4.53
CA VAL A 134 2.79 5.01 5.60
C VAL A 134 3.24 4.52 6.97
N ASN A 135 3.39 3.21 7.18
CA ASN A 135 3.81 2.64 8.44
C ASN A 135 5.22 3.11 8.85
N VAL A 136 6.17 3.16 7.93
CA VAL A 136 7.52 3.67 8.24
C VAL A 136 7.47 5.14 8.62
N LEU A 137 6.74 5.98 7.89
CA LEU A 137 6.59 7.40 8.23
C LEU A 137 5.94 7.61 9.61
N ARG A 138 4.93 6.82 9.94
CA ARG A 138 4.27 6.86 11.27
C ARG A 138 5.22 6.53 12.42
N HIS A 139 6.08 5.52 12.24
CA HIS A 139 6.94 5.04 13.32
C HIS A 139 8.29 5.76 13.41
N ALA A 140 8.81 6.27 12.30
CA ALA A 140 10.15 6.81 12.22
C ALA A 140 10.26 8.22 11.60
N GLY A 141 9.19 8.74 11.01
CA GLY A 141 9.17 10.10 10.46
C GLY A 141 9.13 11.15 11.56
N SER A 142 9.79 12.31 11.34
CA SER A 142 9.61 13.45 12.23
C SER A 142 8.15 13.96 12.18
N PRO A 143 7.67 14.71 13.21
CA PRO A 143 6.33 15.28 13.19
C PRO A 143 6.03 16.11 11.92
N GLU A 144 7.02 16.85 11.43
CA GLU A 144 6.90 17.66 10.21
C GLU A 144 6.69 16.78 8.97
N LEU A 145 7.45 15.69 8.84
CA LEU A 145 7.30 14.74 7.74
C LEU A 145 5.95 14.02 7.82
N GLN A 146 5.53 13.62 9.02
CA GLN A 146 4.23 13.00 9.21
C GLN A 146 3.10 13.96 8.80
N GLN A 147 3.12 15.20 9.26
CA GLN A 147 2.12 16.21 8.92
C GLN A 147 2.09 16.52 7.42
N GLN A 148 3.24 16.53 6.78
CA GLN A 148 3.36 16.86 5.36
C GLN A 148 2.86 15.74 4.43
N TYR A 149 3.14 14.47 4.76
CA TYR A 149 2.96 13.35 3.83
C TYR A 149 1.80 12.43 4.19
N LEU A 150 1.59 12.11 5.49
CA LEU A 150 0.62 11.08 5.88
C LEU A 150 -0.82 11.37 5.43
N PRO A 151 -1.38 12.57 5.56
CA PRO A 151 -2.79 12.79 5.19
C PRO A 151 -3.08 12.43 3.73
N ARG A 152 -2.17 12.80 2.81
CA ARG A 152 -2.33 12.50 1.38
C ARG A 152 -2.02 11.05 1.02
N MET A 153 -1.13 10.41 1.76
CA MET A 153 -0.82 8.99 1.54
C MET A 153 -1.91 8.09 2.12
N VAL A 154 -2.46 8.42 3.29
CA VAL A 154 -3.57 7.69 3.92
C VAL A 154 -4.84 7.82 3.08
N SER A 155 -5.15 9.01 2.55
CA SER A 155 -6.30 9.19 1.66
C SER A 155 -6.15 8.48 0.30
N GLY A 156 -4.94 8.07 -0.09
CA GLY A 156 -4.64 7.52 -1.41
C GLY A 156 -4.46 8.57 -2.52
N GLU A 157 -4.48 9.87 -2.18
CA GLU A 157 -4.12 10.94 -3.13
C GLU A 157 -2.68 10.79 -3.64
N TRP A 158 -1.78 10.32 -2.78
CA TRP A 158 -0.40 9.95 -3.08
C TRP A 158 -0.15 8.50 -2.75
N THR A 159 0.71 7.85 -3.52
CA THR A 159 1.20 6.49 -3.22
C THR A 159 2.58 6.52 -2.61
N GLY A 160 3.03 5.38 -2.11
CA GLY A 160 4.35 5.23 -1.52
C GLY A 160 5.09 3.99 -2.03
N THR A 161 6.42 4.04 -1.97
CA THR A 161 7.27 2.91 -2.35
C THR A 161 8.38 2.67 -1.34
N MET A 162 8.83 1.42 -1.28
CA MET A 162 10.02 1.00 -0.53
C MET A 162 11.17 0.81 -1.52
N VAL A 163 12.17 1.71 -1.48
CA VAL A 163 13.25 1.81 -2.46
C VAL A 163 14.55 1.27 -1.86
N LEU A 164 14.71 -0.06 -1.88
CA LEU A 164 15.78 -0.78 -1.18
C LEU A 164 16.83 -1.34 -2.16
N THR A 165 16.37 -2.15 -3.12
CA THR A 165 17.19 -3.01 -3.98
C THR A 165 18.13 -2.25 -4.91
N GLU A 166 19.36 -2.74 -5.02
CA GLU A 166 20.37 -2.29 -5.98
C GLU A 166 20.87 -3.47 -6.82
N PRO A 167 21.56 -3.25 -7.95
CA PRO A 167 22.06 -4.34 -8.79
C PRO A 167 22.90 -5.39 -8.04
N GLN A 168 23.64 -4.98 -7.02
CA GLN A 168 24.48 -5.85 -6.18
C GLN A 168 23.87 -6.16 -4.80
N ALA A 169 22.71 -5.59 -4.45
CA ALA A 169 22.12 -5.67 -3.13
C ALA A 169 20.62 -5.98 -3.25
N GLY A 170 20.27 -7.26 -3.36
CA GLY A 170 18.92 -7.77 -3.34
C GLY A 170 18.55 -8.29 -1.94
N SER A 171 18.74 -9.61 -1.73
CA SER A 171 18.53 -10.23 -0.42
C SER A 171 19.56 -9.78 0.62
N ASP A 172 20.79 -9.55 0.20
CA ASP A 172 21.85 -9.00 1.06
C ASP A 172 21.88 -7.47 0.96
N LEU A 173 21.14 -6.79 1.83
CA LEU A 173 21.12 -5.33 1.92
C LEU A 173 22.38 -4.73 2.55
N SER A 174 23.28 -5.54 3.13
CA SER A 174 24.58 -5.05 3.63
C SER A 174 25.48 -4.54 2.50
N ALA A 175 25.21 -4.97 1.26
CA ALA A 175 25.91 -4.56 0.05
C ALA A 175 25.38 -3.25 -0.59
N VAL A 176 24.42 -2.56 0.03
CA VAL A 176 23.88 -1.27 -0.45
C VAL A 176 24.99 -0.23 -0.57
N ARG A 177 25.00 0.51 -1.67
CA ARG A 177 26.00 1.56 -1.99
C ARG A 177 25.41 2.93 -2.20
N THR A 178 24.10 3.07 -2.36
CA THR A 178 23.44 4.38 -2.45
C THR A 178 23.80 5.21 -1.23
N ARG A 179 24.21 6.46 -1.45
CA ARG A 179 24.66 7.38 -0.40
C ARG A 179 23.75 8.60 -0.30
N ALA A 180 23.54 9.05 0.93
CA ALA A 180 22.85 10.30 1.24
C ALA A 180 23.88 11.31 1.78
N THR A 181 24.12 12.40 1.03
CA THR A 181 25.04 13.46 1.42
C THR A 181 24.23 14.67 1.89
N ARG A 182 24.44 15.06 3.17
CA ARG A 182 23.74 16.20 3.77
C ARG A 182 24.14 17.51 3.07
N GLN A 183 23.14 18.36 2.84
CA GLN A 183 23.30 19.70 2.28
C GLN A 183 23.22 20.76 3.40
N THR A 184 23.58 22.01 3.06
CA THR A 184 23.58 23.15 3.99
C THR A 184 22.18 23.57 4.43
N ASP A 185 21.16 23.27 3.63
CA ASP A 185 19.75 23.53 3.92
C ASP A 185 19.06 22.42 4.75
N GLY A 186 19.83 21.41 5.17
CA GLY A 186 19.32 20.27 5.93
C GLY A 186 18.76 19.13 5.07
N SER A 187 18.62 19.31 3.76
CA SER A 187 18.24 18.26 2.82
C SER A 187 19.38 17.26 2.57
N TYR A 188 19.10 16.19 1.84
CA TYR A 188 20.11 15.22 1.43
C TYR A 188 20.08 15.03 -0.07
N ARG A 189 21.27 14.99 -0.69
CA ARG A 189 21.44 14.57 -2.07
C ARG A 189 21.74 13.08 -2.11
N LEU A 190 20.91 12.32 -2.86
CA LEU A 190 21.08 10.88 -3.04
C LEU A 190 21.93 10.60 -4.29
N HIS A 191 22.86 9.65 -4.16
CA HIS A 191 23.68 9.13 -5.26
C HIS A 191 23.69 7.61 -5.23
N GLY A 192 23.23 6.99 -6.30
CA GLY A 192 23.16 5.53 -6.44
C GLY A 192 22.15 5.13 -7.50
N THR A 193 22.01 3.81 -7.70
CA THR A 193 21.04 3.24 -8.63
C THR A 193 20.21 2.20 -7.90
N LYS A 194 18.92 2.41 -7.88
CA LYS A 194 17.94 1.46 -7.36
C LYS A 194 17.25 0.75 -8.52
N ILE A 195 16.91 -0.52 -8.35
CA ILE A 195 16.25 -1.35 -9.37
C ILE A 195 15.07 -2.11 -8.81
N PHE A 196 14.16 -2.55 -9.68
CA PHE A 196 12.97 -3.33 -9.32
C PHE A 196 12.07 -2.66 -8.29
N ILE A 197 11.91 -1.33 -8.40
CA ILE A 197 11.03 -0.58 -7.49
C ILE A 197 9.60 -0.72 -7.97
N THR A 198 8.85 -1.57 -7.30
CA THR A 198 7.43 -1.80 -7.57
C THR A 198 6.66 -0.50 -7.44
N TYR A 199 5.90 -0.12 -8.47
CA TYR A 199 5.18 1.16 -8.56
C TYR A 199 6.07 2.39 -8.31
N GLY A 200 7.36 2.31 -8.74
CA GLY A 200 8.31 3.41 -8.61
C GLY A 200 7.92 4.65 -9.38
N ASP A 201 7.17 4.48 -10.47
CA ASP A 201 6.56 5.57 -11.23
C ASP A 201 5.31 5.04 -11.95
N HIS A 202 4.24 5.84 -11.99
CA HIS A 202 2.97 5.51 -12.64
C HIS A 202 2.07 6.74 -12.76
N ASP A 203 1.06 6.69 -13.61
CA ASP A 203 0.13 7.80 -13.89
C ASP A 203 -1.21 7.72 -13.13
N LEU A 204 -1.30 6.92 -12.06
CA LEU A 204 -2.53 6.78 -11.26
C LEU A 204 -2.73 7.92 -10.26
N VAL A 205 -1.64 8.57 -9.83
CA VAL A 205 -1.64 9.64 -8.83
C VAL A 205 -0.68 10.77 -9.23
N PRO A 206 -0.87 11.99 -8.71
CA PRO A 206 0.00 13.11 -9.04
C PRO A 206 1.39 13.04 -8.37
N ASN A 207 1.58 12.19 -7.35
CA ASN A 207 2.85 12.08 -6.64
C ASN A 207 3.06 10.70 -6.03
N VAL A 208 4.32 10.23 -6.07
CA VAL A 208 4.78 8.99 -5.44
C VAL A 208 5.86 9.32 -4.43
N VAL A 209 5.65 8.96 -3.17
CA VAL A 209 6.60 9.18 -2.06
C VAL A 209 7.55 7.98 -1.95
N HIS A 210 8.84 8.21 -2.15
CA HIS A 210 9.86 7.16 -2.11
C HIS A 210 10.56 7.10 -0.75
N LEU A 211 10.48 5.96 -0.06
CA LEU A 211 11.31 5.68 1.12
C LEU A 211 12.60 4.98 0.70
N VAL A 212 13.67 5.77 0.57
CA VAL A 212 14.94 5.32 -0.01
C VAL A 212 15.91 4.88 1.07
N LEU A 213 16.32 3.61 1.05
CA LEU A 213 17.43 3.13 1.86
C LEU A 213 18.76 3.64 1.29
N ALA A 214 19.48 4.46 2.07
CA ALA A 214 20.76 5.04 1.67
C ALA A 214 21.72 5.14 2.85
N LEU A 215 23.02 4.99 2.58
CA LEU A 215 24.06 5.14 3.60
C LEU A 215 24.32 6.62 3.86
N SER A 216 24.21 7.02 5.13
CA SER A 216 24.64 8.34 5.58
C SER A 216 26.01 8.22 6.25
N LEU A 217 27.01 8.93 5.77
CA LEU A 217 28.36 8.92 6.33
C LEU A 217 28.53 9.83 7.56
N ILE A 218 27.43 10.36 8.09
CA ILE A 218 27.47 11.27 9.27
C ILE A 218 27.68 10.49 10.57
N HIS A 219 27.47 9.17 10.54
CA HIS A 219 27.55 8.31 11.74
C HIS A 219 28.64 7.24 11.64
N ILE A 220 29.64 7.42 10.78
CA ILE A 220 30.83 6.56 10.68
C ILE A 220 32.02 7.32 11.25
#